data_49aaa7c554494ccffa59731b2d1ea5cb
#
_entry.id   49aaa7c554494ccffa59731b2d1ea5cb
#
_cell.length_a   1.000
_cell.length_b   1.000
_cell.length_c   1.000
_cell.angle_alpha   90.00
_cell.angle_beta   90.00
_cell.angle_gamma   90.00
#
_symmetry.space_group_name_H-M   'P 1'
#
loop_
_entity.id
_entity.type
_entity.pdbx_description
1 polymer ?
#
loop_
_entity_poly.entity_id
_entity_poly.type
_entity_poly.pdbx_seq_one_letter_code
_entity_poly.pdbx_strand_id
1 'polypeptide(L)'
;RKKDQIKKVANHCPGVKYLMEMYSNEKIDGRFVGLEHVMEEGKFLLDMGCTDYTDIEIEPDDFAVLIFTSGTTSAAKGVMISNTNLAYNINSVTPYVHLSPDDRLFSVLPLHHTYESTIGFLLPMALGCSVAVCQGLKHIAGDMKETQPTAIIAVPLLIESLYKKIIQGIEKSGKSTAVKSMISLTNGLKNLGIDVKRKVFKDIYANLGGRLRIVVSAAAPIDGKVGRWLEDIGITFLQGYGLTETAPIAALTPDWDMRVGSAGKSVVWDEIKISEPNEKGEGEIWIKGKTVMLGYYEDEEATAAVMNDGWFNSGDIGYMDEDGFIYITGRSKNVIVTQNGKNIYPEEIETLLSKVDEIAESMVYGKEVAGEKELIITARVIPDYEKIEELHGAGLNEEEVYKVIWEQIRKVNRKLSNYKTIKKLEIKTEQFEKTSTTKIKRYAELAKDTAQTAGAVTAAAAAGESGAQTDADSSAEEKN
;
A
#
# COMPACT_ATOMS: atom_id res chain seq x y z
N ARG A 1 1.79 -27.60 -6.54
CA ARG A 1 2.52 -26.54 -7.29
C ARG A 1 3.60 -25.81 -6.47
N LYS A 2 3.40 -25.58 -5.16
CA LYS A 2 4.40 -24.90 -4.29
C LYS A 2 5.43 -25.85 -3.70
N LYS A 3 5.09 -27.14 -3.49
CA LYS A 3 5.98 -28.15 -2.87
C LYS A 3 7.33 -28.28 -3.61
N ASP A 4 7.32 -28.31 -4.94
CA ASP A 4 8.54 -28.43 -5.76
C ASP A 4 9.41 -27.16 -5.74
N GLN A 5 8.77 -25.99 -5.65
CA GLN A 5 9.50 -24.72 -5.47
C GLN A 5 10.15 -24.65 -4.11
N ILE A 6 9.43 -25.05 -3.05
CA ILE A 6 9.96 -25.10 -1.67
C ILE A 6 11.09 -26.12 -1.56
N LYS A 7 10.99 -27.29 -2.20
CA LYS A 7 12.08 -28.28 -2.28
C LYS A 7 13.34 -27.67 -2.90
N LYS A 8 13.21 -26.90 -3.98
CA LYS A 8 14.36 -26.23 -4.62
C LYS A 8 15.00 -25.20 -3.68
N VAL A 9 14.21 -24.36 -3.02
CA VAL A 9 14.72 -23.36 -2.05
C VAL A 9 15.35 -24.05 -0.84
N ALA A 10 14.74 -25.09 -0.32
CA ALA A 10 15.23 -25.84 0.83
C ALA A 10 16.64 -26.42 0.62
N ASN A 11 16.98 -26.81 -0.61
CA ASN A 11 18.32 -27.31 -0.92
C ASN A 11 19.40 -26.24 -0.81
N HIS A 12 19.03 -24.94 -0.90
CA HIS A 12 19.95 -23.82 -0.72
C HIS A 12 19.96 -23.29 0.71
N CYS A 13 19.12 -23.84 1.60
CA CYS A 13 19.00 -23.46 3.01
C CYS A 13 19.34 -24.64 3.94
N PRO A 14 20.62 -24.99 4.13
CA PRO A 14 21.01 -26.16 4.93
C PRO A 14 20.62 -26.04 6.41
N GLY A 15 20.47 -24.81 6.93
CA GLY A 15 20.05 -24.56 8.31
C GLY A 15 18.58 -24.87 8.60
N VAL A 16 17.72 -24.97 7.57
CA VAL A 16 16.32 -25.35 7.75
C VAL A 16 16.22 -26.86 7.94
N LYS A 17 15.87 -27.30 9.16
CA LYS A 17 15.78 -28.72 9.52
C LYS A 17 14.50 -29.37 9.00
N TYR A 18 13.36 -28.72 9.15
CA TYR A 18 12.04 -29.25 8.81
C TYR A 18 11.25 -28.31 7.90
N LEU A 19 10.41 -28.88 7.06
CA LEU A 19 9.48 -28.21 6.17
C LEU A 19 8.09 -28.79 6.44
N MET A 20 7.17 -27.98 6.98
CA MET A 20 5.83 -28.45 7.35
C MET A 20 4.85 -28.29 6.20
N GLU A 21 4.06 -29.35 5.96
CA GLU A 21 2.92 -29.33 5.04
C GLU A 21 1.62 -29.13 5.84
N MET A 22 0.91 -28.02 5.59
CA MET A 22 -0.19 -27.55 6.44
C MET A 22 -1.42 -28.47 6.50
N TYR A 23 -1.67 -29.27 5.47
CA TYR A 23 -2.86 -30.14 5.40
C TYR A 23 -2.43 -31.60 5.19
N SER A 24 -1.56 -32.07 6.05
CA SER A 24 -1.03 -33.43 6.00
C SER A 24 -0.75 -33.92 7.40
N ASN A 25 -1.09 -35.19 7.65
CA ASN A 25 -0.73 -35.95 8.85
C ASN A 25 0.41 -36.96 8.59
N GLU A 26 1.09 -36.81 7.45
CA GLU A 26 2.23 -37.67 7.12
C GLU A 26 3.36 -37.50 8.16
N LYS A 27 3.91 -38.64 8.58
CA LYS A 27 5.13 -38.66 9.40
C LYS A 27 6.31 -38.09 8.61
N ILE A 28 7.38 -37.78 9.35
CA ILE A 28 8.61 -37.24 8.79
C ILE A 28 9.13 -38.12 7.66
N ASP A 29 9.24 -37.57 6.47
CA ASP A 29 9.96 -38.12 5.33
C ASP A 29 11.13 -37.18 4.99
N GLY A 30 12.33 -37.50 5.43
CA GLY A 30 13.49 -36.63 5.33
C GLY A 30 13.27 -35.32 6.09
N ARG A 31 13.14 -34.21 5.35
CA ARG A 31 12.91 -32.86 5.92
C ARG A 31 11.43 -32.44 5.94
N PHE A 32 10.52 -33.23 5.35
CA PHE A 32 9.11 -32.92 5.27
C PHE A 32 8.33 -33.60 6.39
N VAL A 33 7.42 -32.85 6.99
CA VAL A 33 6.54 -33.31 8.06
C VAL A 33 5.16 -32.69 7.91
N GLY A 34 4.12 -33.47 8.17
CA GLY A 34 2.74 -32.95 8.21
C GLY A 34 2.52 -32.15 9.47
N LEU A 35 1.84 -30.98 9.36
CA LEU A 35 1.53 -30.14 10.51
C LEU A 35 0.67 -30.88 11.54
N GLU A 36 -0.31 -31.67 11.10
CA GLU A 36 -1.19 -32.45 11.99
C GLU A 36 -0.38 -33.44 12.83
N HIS A 37 0.60 -34.10 12.24
CA HIS A 37 1.50 -35.00 12.98
C HIS A 37 2.33 -34.25 14.05
N VAL A 38 2.86 -33.05 13.71
CA VAL A 38 3.59 -32.21 14.68
C VAL A 38 2.68 -31.77 15.82
N MET A 39 1.41 -31.43 15.53
CA MET A 39 0.43 -31.09 16.56
C MET A 39 0.09 -32.26 17.48
N GLU A 40 -0.05 -33.47 16.94
CA GLU A 40 -0.30 -34.68 17.71
C GLU A 40 0.89 -34.99 18.65
N GLU A 41 2.13 -34.90 18.15
CA GLU A 41 3.32 -35.07 18.97
C GLU A 41 3.46 -33.99 20.05
N GLY A 42 3.18 -32.72 19.69
CA GLY A 42 3.18 -31.63 20.66
C GLY A 42 2.15 -31.84 21.78
N LYS A 43 0.94 -32.30 21.43
CA LYS A 43 -0.08 -32.66 22.41
C LYS A 43 0.39 -33.81 23.33
N PHE A 44 0.98 -34.86 22.76
CA PHE A 44 1.53 -35.97 23.55
C PHE A 44 2.58 -35.48 24.53
N LEU A 45 3.51 -34.60 24.14
CA LEU A 45 4.53 -34.04 25.02
C LEU A 45 3.90 -33.21 26.16
N LEU A 46 2.87 -32.39 25.87
CA LEU A 46 2.15 -31.65 26.91
C LEU A 46 1.43 -32.59 27.88
N ASP A 47 0.79 -33.65 27.40
CA ASP A 47 0.12 -34.67 28.23
C ASP A 47 1.13 -35.43 29.11
N MET A 48 2.38 -35.55 28.67
CA MET A 48 3.50 -36.10 29.46
C MET A 48 4.12 -35.10 30.44
N GLY A 49 3.62 -33.86 30.51
CA GLY A 49 4.10 -32.85 31.44
C GLY A 49 5.35 -32.09 30.96
N CYS A 50 5.65 -32.11 29.67
CA CYS A 50 6.71 -31.28 29.09
C CYS A 50 6.33 -29.79 29.16
N THR A 51 7.16 -28.99 29.82
CA THR A 51 6.98 -27.54 29.97
C THR A 51 8.08 -26.72 29.30
N ASP A 52 9.01 -27.38 28.60
CA ASP A 52 10.17 -26.72 27.98
C ASP A 52 9.86 -25.50 27.16
N TYR A 53 8.69 -25.48 26.52
CA TYR A 53 8.25 -24.33 25.68
C TYR A 53 7.47 -23.29 26.48
N THR A 54 6.71 -23.69 27.50
CA THR A 54 5.88 -22.81 28.32
C THR A 54 6.67 -22.07 29.40
N ASP A 55 7.81 -22.60 29.78
CA ASP A 55 8.69 -22.05 30.84
C ASP A 55 9.74 -21.08 30.27
N ILE A 56 9.76 -20.86 28.94
CA ILE A 56 10.65 -19.86 28.32
C ILE A 56 10.27 -18.46 28.80
N GLU A 57 11.19 -17.79 29.49
CA GLU A 57 11.07 -16.35 29.75
C GLU A 57 11.31 -15.57 28.48
N ILE A 58 10.35 -14.71 28.13
CA ILE A 58 10.41 -13.83 26.96
C ILE A 58 10.75 -12.44 27.46
N GLU A 59 11.93 -11.95 27.10
CA GLU A 59 12.30 -10.57 27.40
C GLU A 59 11.57 -9.59 26.45
N PRO A 60 11.12 -8.45 26.97
CA PRO A 60 10.35 -7.49 26.16
C PRO A 60 11.06 -7.03 24.90
N ASP A 61 12.37 -6.81 24.95
CA ASP A 61 13.17 -6.30 23.85
C ASP A 61 13.80 -7.40 22.98
N ASP A 62 13.45 -8.69 23.25
CA ASP A 62 13.87 -9.80 22.39
C ASP A 62 13.34 -9.61 20.96
N PHE A 63 14.21 -9.97 20.00
CA PHE A 63 13.83 -10.04 18.59
C PHE A 63 12.76 -11.12 18.39
N ALA A 64 11.56 -10.68 18.00
CA ALA A 64 10.39 -11.54 17.88
C ALA A 64 10.03 -11.88 16.45
N VAL A 65 10.10 -10.90 15.54
CA VAL A 65 9.61 -11.04 14.16
C VAL A 65 10.57 -10.41 13.16
N LEU A 66 10.88 -11.16 12.09
CA LEU A 66 11.63 -10.67 10.92
C LEU A 66 10.69 -10.51 9.73
N ILE A 67 10.56 -9.28 9.22
CA ILE A 67 9.73 -9.01 8.05
C ILE A 67 10.56 -8.36 6.95
N PHE A 68 10.56 -9.00 5.78
CA PHE A 68 11.27 -8.46 4.63
C PHE A 68 10.41 -7.43 3.91
N THR A 69 10.96 -6.23 3.76
CA THR A 69 10.36 -5.18 2.94
C THR A 69 11.00 -5.17 1.56
N SER A 70 10.18 -5.04 0.53
CA SER A 70 10.71 -4.72 -0.79
C SER A 70 11.14 -3.25 -0.79
N GLY A 71 12.39 -3.01 -0.40
CA GLY A 71 12.97 -1.67 -0.44
C GLY A 71 12.85 -1.03 -1.83
N THR A 72 12.93 0.29 -1.88
CA THR A 72 13.03 1.05 -3.14
C THR A 72 14.36 0.80 -3.86
N THR A 73 15.31 0.10 -3.22
CA THR A 73 16.60 -0.38 -3.74
C THR A 73 16.51 -1.88 -4.03
N SER A 74 17.42 -2.41 -4.84
CA SER A 74 17.41 -3.76 -5.42
C SER A 74 17.31 -4.93 -4.45
N ALA A 75 17.66 -4.79 -3.17
CA ALA A 75 17.61 -5.86 -2.16
C ALA A 75 16.49 -5.62 -1.14
N ALA A 76 15.78 -6.71 -0.79
CA ALA A 76 14.82 -6.69 0.30
C ALA A 76 15.56 -6.57 1.65
N LYS A 77 15.12 -5.67 2.52
CA LYS A 77 15.68 -5.49 3.87
C LYS A 77 14.84 -6.24 4.88
N GLY A 78 15.48 -6.96 5.78
CA GLY A 78 14.82 -7.64 6.90
C GLY A 78 14.65 -6.68 8.08
N VAL A 79 13.43 -6.29 8.39
CA VAL A 79 13.11 -5.43 9.55
C VAL A 79 12.99 -6.29 10.79
N MET A 80 13.78 -6.01 11.82
CA MET A 80 13.73 -6.69 13.11
C MET A 80 12.77 -5.98 14.06
N ILE A 81 11.75 -6.70 14.50
CA ILE A 81 10.70 -6.19 15.40
C ILE A 81 10.76 -6.97 16.72
N SER A 82 10.78 -6.26 17.85
CA SER A 82 10.76 -6.85 19.18
C SER A 82 9.34 -7.08 19.71
N ASN A 83 9.23 -7.84 20.81
CA ASN A 83 7.99 -7.98 21.56
C ASN A 83 7.49 -6.62 22.07
N THR A 84 8.40 -5.75 22.53
CA THR A 84 8.10 -4.37 22.92
C THR A 84 7.44 -3.60 21.77
N ASN A 85 8.02 -3.64 20.55
CA ASN A 85 7.47 -2.92 19.41
C ASN A 85 6.01 -3.32 19.13
N LEU A 86 5.72 -4.63 19.12
CA LEU A 86 4.37 -5.15 18.89
C LEU A 86 3.39 -4.76 19.99
N ALA A 87 3.77 -4.98 21.26
CA ALA A 87 2.93 -4.69 22.41
C ALA A 87 2.60 -3.20 22.54
N TYR A 88 3.60 -2.33 22.35
CA TYR A 88 3.38 -0.89 22.38
C TYR A 88 2.56 -0.41 21.19
N ASN A 89 2.73 -0.98 20.00
CA ASN A 89 1.90 -0.63 18.84
C ASN A 89 0.42 -0.96 19.09
N ILE A 90 0.11 -2.16 19.61
CA ILE A 90 -1.25 -2.55 19.99
C ILE A 90 -1.84 -1.57 21.02
N ASN A 91 -1.09 -1.31 22.09
CA ASN A 91 -1.56 -0.43 23.16
C ASN A 91 -1.66 1.04 22.72
N SER A 92 -0.81 1.50 21.81
CA SER A 92 -0.77 2.89 21.36
C SER A 92 -1.95 3.27 20.47
N VAL A 93 -2.51 2.34 19.70
CA VAL A 93 -3.67 2.59 18.83
C VAL A 93 -5.01 2.44 19.56
N THR A 94 -5.05 1.68 20.67
CA THR A 94 -6.28 1.43 21.44
C THR A 94 -6.99 2.71 21.89
N PRO A 95 -6.33 3.80 22.33
CA PRO A 95 -7.00 5.05 22.66
C PRO A 95 -7.65 5.75 21.46
N TYR A 96 -7.22 5.46 20.22
CA TYR A 96 -7.69 6.13 18.99
C TYR A 96 -8.87 5.41 18.34
N VAL A 97 -9.09 4.13 18.64
CA VAL A 97 -10.15 3.33 18.07
C VAL A 97 -10.82 2.47 19.14
N HIS A 98 -12.10 2.72 19.40
CA HIS A 98 -12.84 2.00 20.44
C HIS A 98 -13.35 0.67 19.91
N LEU A 99 -12.64 -0.41 20.24
CA LEU A 99 -13.03 -1.80 20.01
C LEU A 99 -13.41 -2.47 21.33
N SER A 100 -14.30 -3.44 21.27
CA SER A 100 -14.80 -4.22 22.40
C SER A 100 -14.88 -5.70 22.06
N PRO A 101 -15.00 -6.63 23.01
CA PRO A 101 -15.16 -8.06 22.75
C PRO A 101 -16.34 -8.42 21.83
N ASP A 102 -17.36 -7.53 21.70
CA ASP A 102 -18.49 -7.71 20.78
C ASP A 102 -18.12 -7.44 19.31
N ASP A 103 -16.93 -6.91 19.07
CA ASP A 103 -16.45 -6.59 17.73
C ASP A 103 -15.89 -7.81 17.02
N ARG A 104 -16.02 -7.76 15.69
CA ARG A 104 -15.46 -8.73 14.78
C ARG A 104 -14.70 -8.01 13.68
N LEU A 105 -13.39 -8.24 13.60
CA LEU A 105 -12.55 -7.70 12.54
C LEU A 105 -12.58 -8.63 11.33
N PHE A 106 -12.60 -8.02 10.14
CA PHE A 106 -12.52 -8.73 8.88
C PHE A 106 -11.08 -8.72 8.36
N SER A 107 -10.40 -9.87 8.46
CA SER A 107 -9.02 -10.08 8.01
C SER A 107 -9.00 -10.34 6.51
N VAL A 108 -8.52 -9.40 5.72
CA VAL A 108 -8.53 -9.44 4.26
C VAL A 108 -7.15 -9.24 3.63
N LEU A 109 -6.21 -8.71 4.41
CA LEU A 109 -4.84 -8.48 3.96
C LEU A 109 -3.95 -9.69 4.29
N PRO A 110 -2.78 -9.83 3.65
CA PRO A 110 -1.86 -10.93 3.96
C PRO A 110 -1.24 -10.80 5.35
N LEU A 111 -1.33 -11.85 6.18
CA LEU A 111 -0.79 -11.89 7.55
C LEU A 111 0.74 -11.70 7.65
N HIS A 112 1.47 -11.86 6.56
CA HIS A 112 2.92 -11.61 6.55
C HIS A 112 3.29 -10.12 6.50
N HIS A 113 2.30 -9.22 6.43
CA HIS A 113 2.49 -7.78 6.59
C HIS A 113 2.15 -7.35 8.01
N THR A 114 2.99 -6.48 8.60
CA THR A 114 2.76 -5.94 9.95
C THR A 114 1.39 -5.32 10.13
N TYR A 115 0.86 -4.64 9.12
CA TYR A 115 -0.46 -4.02 9.20
C TYR A 115 -1.56 -5.04 9.47
N GLU A 116 -1.54 -6.20 8.80
CA GLU A 116 -2.52 -7.25 9.07
C GLU A 116 -2.17 -8.04 10.33
N SER A 117 -0.90 -8.47 10.49
CA SER A 117 -0.53 -9.28 11.64
C SER A 117 -0.70 -8.56 12.98
N THR A 118 -0.30 -7.29 13.06
CA THR A 118 -0.40 -6.53 14.33
C THR A 118 -1.81 -5.97 14.54
N ILE A 119 -2.33 -5.21 13.57
CA ILE A 119 -3.60 -4.48 13.74
C ILE A 119 -4.82 -5.31 13.36
N GLY A 120 -4.71 -6.19 12.36
CA GLY A 120 -5.81 -7.05 11.91
C GLY A 120 -5.98 -8.33 12.72
N PHE A 121 -4.92 -8.79 13.40
CA PHE A 121 -4.92 -10.07 14.10
C PHE A 121 -4.56 -9.95 15.59
N LEU A 122 -3.36 -9.44 15.93
CA LEU A 122 -2.92 -9.39 17.34
C LEU A 122 -3.73 -8.38 18.17
N LEU A 123 -4.03 -7.19 17.65
CA LEU A 123 -4.85 -6.19 18.34
C LEU A 123 -6.25 -6.72 18.71
N PRO A 124 -7.04 -7.27 17.78
CA PRO A 124 -8.35 -7.80 18.14
C PRO A 124 -8.25 -8.96 19.14
N MET A 125 -7.24 -9.82 19.04
CA MET A 125 -7.02 -10.88 20.04
C MET A 125 -6.72 -10.31 21.42
N ALA A 126 -5.87 -9.29 21.51
CA ALA A 126 -5.54 -8.64 22.77
C ALA A 126 -6.76 -7.97 23.43
N LEU A 127 -7.73 -7.51 22.65
CA LEU A 127 -8.95 -6.87 23.10
C LEU A 127 -10.12 -7.86 23.28
N GLY A 128 -9.91 -9.16 23.05
CA GLY A 128 -10.96 -10.19 23.16
C GLY A 128 -11.98 -10.16 22.01
N CYS A 129 -11.68 -9.47 20.92
CA CYS A 129 -12.51 -9.44 19.71
C CYS A 129 -12.38 -10.74 18.92
N SER A 130 -13.36 -11.03 18.06
CA SER A 130 -13.25 -12.11 17.08
C SER A 130 -12.65 -11.63 15.76
N VAL A 131 -11.98 -12.55 15.04
CA VAL A 131 -11.42 -12.30 13.71
C VAL A 131 -12.10 -13.23 12.69
N ALA A 132 -12.64 -12.65 11.61
CA ALA A 132 -13.18 -13.39 10.48
C ALA A 132 -12.20 -13.31 9.30
N VAL A 133 -11.63 -14.44 8.90
CA VAL A 133 -10.65 -14.51 7.83
C VAL A 133 -11.35 -14.63 6.48
N CYS A 134 -11.03 -13.73 5.55
CA CYS A 134 -11.55 -13.74 4.18
C CYS A 134 -10.97 -14.91 3.38
N GLN A 135 -11.81 -15.63 2.66
CA GLN A 135 -11.40 -16.75 1.78
C GLN A 135 -10.68 -16.29 0.51
N GLY A 136 -10.63 -14.99 0.26
CA GLY A 136 -9.93 -14.37 -0.86
C GLY A 136 -10.72 -13.23 -1.49
N LEU A 137 -10.06 -12.40 -2.30
CA LEU A 137 -10.63 -11.15 -2.83
C LEU A 137 -11.95 -11.34 -3.58
N LYS A 138 -12.17 -12.50 -4.22
CA LYS A 138 -13.41 -12.81 -4.94
C LYS A 138 -14.58 -13.11 -4.00
N HIS A 139 -14.31 -13.42 -2.74
CA HIS A 139 -15.29 -13.86 -1.75
C HIS A 139 -15.68 -12.75 -0.75
N ILE A 140 -15.02 -11.60 -0.77
CA ILE A 140 -15.19 -10.50 0.19
C ILE A 140 -16.68 -10.21 0.47
N ALA A 141 -17.49 -10.00 -0.56
CA ALA A 141 -18.90 -9.64 -0.39
C ALA A 141 -19.74 -10.76 0.23
N GLY A 142 -19.44 -12.02 -0.10
CA GLY A 142 -20.08 -13.21 0.49
C GLY A 142 -19.66 -13.38 1.95
N ASP A 143 -18.36 -13.36 2.20
CA ASP A 143 -17.77 -13.56 3.52
C ASP A 143 -18.19 -12.45 4.49
N MET A 144 -18.29 -11.18 4.04
CA MET A 144 -18.81 -10.08 4.85
C MET A 144 -20.28 -10.29 5.24
N LYS A 145 -21.11 -10.81 4.34
CA LYS A 145 -22.52 -11.10 4.64
C LYS A 145 -22.66 -12.26 5.62
N GLU A 146 -21.83 -13.28 5.49
CA GLU A 146 -21.85 -14.47 6.36
C GLU A 146 -21.30 -14.13 7.74
N THR A 147 -20.15 -13.49 7.82
CA THR A 147 -19.42 -13.24 9.07
C THR A 147 -19.88 -11.98 9.82
N GLN A 148 -20.57 -11.06 9.13
CA GLN A 148 -21.10 -9.80 9.69
C GLN A 148 -20.05 -9.03 10.50
N PRO A 149 -18.91 -8.63 9.92
CA PRO A 149 -17.88 -7.91 10.65
C PRO A 149 -18.36 -6.53 11.10
N THR A 150 -17.77 -6.05 12.19
CA THR A 150 -18.01 -4.70 12.72
C THR A 150 -16.92 -3.73 12.35
N ALA A 151 -15.72 -4.25 12.06
CA ALA A 151 -14.57 -3.46 11.65
C ALA A 151 -13.80 -4.13 10.51
N ILE A 152 -13.21 -3.32 9.64
CA ILE A 152 -12.29 -3.78 8.59
C ILE A 152 -11.07 -2.87 8.55
N ILE A 153 -9.89 -3.47 8.47
CA ILE A 153 -8.67 -2.78 8.07
C ILE A 153 -8.36 -3.14 6.62
N ALA A 154 -8.05 -2.15 5.79
CA ALA A 154 -7.83 -2.39 4.38
C ALA A 154 -6.91 -1.33 3.76
N VAL A 155 -6.42 -1.63 2.56
CA VAL A 155 -5.72 -0.66 1.72
C VAL A 155 -6.73 0.16 0.91
N PRO A 156 -6.38 1.40 0.50
CA PRO A 156 -7.27 2.30 -0.25
C PRO A 156 -7.97 1.65 -1.43
N LEU A 157 -7.23 0.94 -2.27
CA LEU A 157 -7.76 0.27 -3.46
C LEU A 157 -8.95 -0.64 -3.18
N LEU A 158 -8.94 -1.36 -2.05
CA LEU A 158 -10.05 -2.22 -1.66
C LEU A 158 -11.27 -1.40 -1.22
N ILE A 159 -11.05 -0.38 -0.40
CA ILE A 159 -12.13 0.49 0.12
C ILE A 159 -12.78 1.26 -1.03
N GLU A 160 -11.98 1.81 -1.93
CA GLU A 160 -12.45 2.52 -3.13
C GLU A 160 -13.22 1.61 -4.09
N SER A 161 -12.78 0.36 -4.26
CA SER A 161 -13.50 -0.66 -5.02
C SER A 161 -14.87 -0.98 -4.42
N LEU A 162 -14.94 -1.13 -3.10
CA LEU A 162 -16.21 -1.35 -2.41
C LEU A 162 -17.13 -0.14 -2.55
N TYR A 163 -16.61 1.06 -2.33
CA TYR A 163 -17.32 2.32 -2.54
C TYR A 163 -17.88 2.43 -3.96
N LYS A 164 -17.04 2.23 -4.98
CA LYS A 164 -17.44 2.31 -6.41
C LYS A 164 -18.57 1.33 -6.74
N LYS A 165 -18.50 0.08 -6.25
CA LYS A 165 -19.56 -0.91 -6.43
C LYS A 165 -20.88 -0.50 -5.78
N ILE A 166 -20.84 0.08 -4.59
CA ILE A 166 -22.05 0.56 -3.88
C ILE A 166 -22.66 1.74 -4.63
N ILE A 167 -21.86 2.73 -5.04
CA ILE A 167 -22.35 3.89 -5.79
C ILE A 167 -22.97 3.46 -7.12
N GLN A 168 -22.32 2.58 -7.88
CA GLN A 168 -22.89 2.02 -9.11
C GLN A 168 -24.23 1.29 -8.88
N GLY A 169 -24.36 0.57 -7.78
CA GLY A 169 -25.62 -0.05 -7.38
C GLY A 169 -26.74 0.96 -7.09
N ILE A 170 -26.41 2.05 -6.42
CA ILE A 170 -27.31 3.16 -6.15
C ILE A 170 -27.76 3.84 -7.44
N GLU A 171 -26.82 4.11 -8.35
CA GLU A 171 -27.08 4.72 -9.67
C GLU A 171 -27.98 3.85 -10.53
N LYS A 172 -27.65 2.56 -10.66
CA LYS A 172 -28.49 1.59 -11.42
C LYS A 172 -29.90 1.47 -10.88
N SER A 173 -30.07 1.67 -9.55
CA SER A 173 -31.42 1.64 -8.93
C SER A 173 -32.20 2.96 -9.07
N GLY A 174 -31.62 4.00 -9.68
CA GLY A 174 -32.22 5.33 -9.82
C GLY A 174 -32.37 6.12 -8.51
N LYS A 175 -31.70 5.66 -7.42
CA LYS A 175 -31.85 6.24 -6.08
C LYS A 175 -30.82 7.32 -5.73
N SER A 176 -29.97 7.75 -6.66
CA SER A 176 -28.84 8.68 -6.40
C SER A 176 -29.28 9.99 -5.75
N THR A 177 -30.35 10.62 -6.25
CA THR A 177 -30.88 11.88 -5.70
C THR A 177 -31.46 11.66 -4.30
N ALA A 178 -32.20 10.57 -4.10
CA ALA A 178 -32.79 10.23 -2.80
C ALA A 178 -31.70 10.01 -1.74
N VAL A 179 -30.64 9.25 -2.07
CA VAL A 179 -29.50 9.01 -1.16
C VAL A 179 -28.80 10.31 -0.80
N LYS A 180 -28.53 11.21 -1.76
CA LYS A 180 -27.94 12.53 -1.50
C LYS A 180 -28.79 13.37 -0.56
N SER A 181 -30.12 13.40 -0.77
CA SER A 181 -31.06 14.12 0.10
C SER A 181 -31.10 13.51 1.52
N MET A 182 -31.09 12.18 1.63
CA MET A 182 -31.04 11.48 2.92
C MET A 182 -29.75 11.77 3.68
N ILE A 183 -28.58 11.83 3.00
CA ILE A 183 -27.30 12.20 3.60
C ILE A 183 -27.39 13.61 4.20
N SER A 184 -27.90 14.59 3.43
CA SER A 184 -28.06 15.96 3.91
C SER A 184 -28.97 16.04 5.14
N LEU A 185 -30.12 15.34 5.10
CA LEU A 185 -31.08 15.31 6.20
C LEU A 185 -30.50 14.66 7.45
N THR A 186 -29.87 13.48 7.32
CA THR A 186 -29.29 12.76 8.46
C THR A 186 -28.09 13.48 9.07
N ASN A 187 -27.29 14.18 8.28
CA ASN A 187 -26.22 15.06 8.77
C ASN A 187 -26.80 16.23 9.58
N GLY A 188 -27.87 16.85 9.09
CA GLY A 188 -28.59 17.88 9.84
C GLY A 188 -29.14 17.39 11.18
N LEU A 189 -29.74 16.19 11.22
CA LEU A 189 -30.23 15.58 12.44
C LEU A 189 -29.10 15.23 13.41
N LYS A 190 -27.97 14.71 12.92
CA LYS A 190 -26.79 14.41 13.74
C LYS A 190 -26.26 15.66 14.45
N ASN A 191 -26.27 16.82 13.78
CA ASN A 191 -25.89 18.10 14.40
C ASN A 191 -26.83 18.53 15.55
N LEU A 192 -28.05 18.00 15.56
CA LEU A 192 -29.00 18.17 16.65
C LEU A 192 -28.96 17.04 17.71
N GLY A 193 -27.94 16.17 17.63
CA GLY A 193 -27.76 15.04 18.56
C GLY A 193 -28.59 13.79 18.22
N ILE A 194 -29.25 13.76 17.04
CA ILE A 194 -30.10 12.64 16.63
C ILE A 194 -29.42 11.87 15.51
N ASP A 195 -28.81 10.72 15.82
CA ASP A 195 -28.19 9.85 14.81
C ASP A 195 -29.15 8.74 14.37
N VAL A 196 -29.63 8.83 13.14
CA VAL A 196 -30.53 7.87 12.48
C VAL A 196 -29.89 7.22 11.24
N LYS A 197 -28.62 7.52 10.96
CA LYS A 197 -27.92 7.12 9.72
C LYS A 197 -28.03 5.61 9.49
N ARG A 198 -27.75 4.79 10.50
CA ARG A 198 -27.79 3.33 10.40
C ARG A 198 -29.18 2.79 10.00
N LYS A 199 -30.26 3.43 10.48
CA LYS A 199 -31.63 3.03 10.12
C LYS A 199 -31.99 3.45 8.68
N VAL A 200 -31.58 4.66 8.29
CA VAL A 200 -31.85 5.22 6.96
C VAL A 200 -31.10 4.47 5.88
N PHE A 201 -29.82 4.13 6.09
CA PHE A 201 -28.95 3.47 5.11
C PHE A 201 -28.86 1.94 5.28
N LYS A 202 -29.88 1.31 5.92
CA LYS A 202 -29.90 -0.14 6.21
C LYS A 202 -29.59 -1.03 5.01
N ASP A 203 -30.04 -0.65 3.80
CA ASP A 203 -29.81 -1.44 2.57
C ASP A 203 -28.33 -1.39 2.14
N ILE A 204 -27.65 -0.27 2.37
CA ILE A 204 -26.21 -0.14 2.14
C ILE A 204 -25.46 -1.00 3.16
N TYR A 205 -25.84 -0.91 4.44
CA TYR A 205 -25.24 -1.73 5.49
C TYR A 205 -25.42 -3.24 5.23
N ALA A 206 -26.57 -3.67 4.72
CA ALA A 206 -26.81 -5.08 4.38
C ALA A 206 -25.81 -5.62 3.34
N ASN A 207 -25.37 -4.79 2.41
CA ASN A 207 -24.31 -5.15 1.45
C ASN A 207 -22.91 -5.23 2.09
N LEU A 208 -22.72 -4.61 3.25
CA LEU A 208 -21.49 -4.61 4.04
C LEU A 208 -21.59 -5.56 5.27
N GLY A 209 -22.46 -6.56 5.23
CA GLY A 209 -22.65 -7.51 6.31
C GLY A 209 -23.59 -7.05 7.42
N GLY A 210 -24.14 -5.83 7.35
CA GLY A 210 -25.16 -5.31 8.27
C GLY A 210 -24.62 -4.70 9.58
N ARG A 211 -23.39 -5.07 10.02
CA ARG A 211 -22.84 -4.65 11.31
C ARG A 211 -21.62 -3.72 11.22
N LEU A 212 -21.08 -3.48 10.04
CA LEU A 212 -19.87 -2.67 9.85
C LEU A 212 -20.03 -1.28 10.45
N ARG A 213 -19.09 -0.84 11.30
CA ARG A 213 -19.11 0.45 11.99
C ARG A 213 -17.79 1.22 11.87
N ILE A 214 -16.68 0.50 11.61
CA ILE A 214 -15.34 1.08 11.48
C ILE A 214 -14.69 0.57 10.20
N VAL A 215 -14.08 1.49 9.47
CA VAL A 215 -13.19 1.22 8.33
C VAL A 215 -11.88 1.94 8.57
N VAL A 216 -10.78 1.22 8.62
CA VAL A 216 -9.43 1.80 8.78
C VAL A 216 -8.68 1.64 7.46
N SER A 217 -8.20 2.75 6.91
CA SER A 217 -7.37 2.79 5.70
C SER A 217 -5.94 3.16 6.04
N ALA A 218 -4.97 2.40 5.55
CA ALA A 218 -3.56 2.75 5.68
C ALA A 218 -2.74 2.25 4.48
N ALA A 219 -1.42 2.44 4.54
CA ALA A 219 -0.42 2.01 3.56
C ALA A 219 -0.33 2.84 2.27
N ALA A 220 -1.36 3.62 1.91
CA ALA A 220 -1.35 4.56 0.78
C ALA A 220 -2.39 5.68 1.00
N PRO A 221 -2.29 6.80 0.27
CA PRO A 221 -3.34 7.82 0.25
C PRO A 221 -4.66 7.26 -0.28
N ILE A 222 -5.79 7.76 0.25
CA ILE A 222 -7.15 7.44 -0.22
C ILE A 222 -7.87 8.70 -0.70
N ASP A 223 -8.81 8.56 -1.66
CA ASP A 223 -9.64 9.71 -2.04
C ASP A 223 -10.52 10.15 -0.85
N GLY A 224 -10.32 11.37 -0.40
CA GLY A 224 -11.08 11.95 0.71
C GLY A 224 -12.61 11.94 0.54
N LYS A 225 -13.11 11.80 -0.70
CA LYS A 225 -14.55 11.61 -0.94
C LYS A 225 -15.08 10.32 -0.36
N VAL A 226 -14.26 9.26 -0.39
CA VAL A 226 -14.63 7.93 0.12
C VAL A 226 -14.76 7.98 1.64
N GLY A 227 -13.77 8.57 2.33
CA GLY A 227 -13.83 8.73 3.78
C GLY A 227 -15.06 9.57 4.22
N ARG A 228 -15.26 10.74 3.58
CA ARG A 228 -16.46 11.56 3.84
C ARG A 228 -17.76 10.82 3.60
N TRP A 229 -17.85 10.05 2.53
CA TRP A 229 -19.05 9.28 2.22
C TRP A 229 -19.33 8.20 3.27
N LEU A 230 -18.30 7.50 3.76
CA LEU A 230 -18.45 6.54 4.85
C LEU A 230 -19.00 7.20 6.11
N GLU A 231 -18.46 8.35 6.51
CA GLU A 231 -18.97 9.15 7.62
C GLU A 231 -20.41 9.64 7.38
N ASP A 232 -20.72 10.03 6.16
CA ASP A 232 -22.05 10.50 5.77
C ASP A 232 -23.12 9.42 5.96
N ILE A 233 -22.79 8.16 5.74
CA ILE A 233 -23.71 7.03 5.97
C ILE A 233 -23.61 6.46 7.40
N GLY A 234 -22.71 6.96 8.25
CA GLY A 234 -22.58 6.59 9.66
C GLY A 234 -21.59 5.46 9.95
N ILE A 235 -20.61 5.25 9.05
CA ILE A 235 -19.46 4.37 9.27
C ILE A 235 -18.26 5.24 9.63
N THR A 236 -17.66 5.01 10.79
CA THR A 236 -16.44 5.71 11.21
C THR A 236 -15.29 5.34 10.30
N PHE A 237 -14.68 6.34 9.69
CA PHE A 237 -13.54 6.17 8.80
C PHE A 237 -12.27 6.69 9.47
N LEU A 238 -11.27 5.81 9.60
CA LEU A 238 -9.97 6.15 10.17
C LEU A 238 -8.88 6.00 9.11
N GLN A 239 -7.90 6.87 9.19
CA GLN A 239 -6.71 6.80 8.35
C GLN A 239 -5.48 6.69 9.22
N GLY A 240 -4.65 5.67 8.94
CA GLY A 240 -3.39 5.43 9.64
C GLY A 240 -2.18 5.61 8.73
N TYR A 241 -1.06 5.93 9.36
CA TYR A 241 0.25 6.02 8.74
C TYR A 241 1.28 5.22 9.52
N GLY A 242 2.17 4.61 8.79
CA GLY A 242 3.32 3.93 9.33
C GLY A 242 3.99 3.02 8.31
N LEU A 243 4.98 2.31 8.78
CA LEU A 243 5.87 1.47 8.01
C LEU A 243 6.09 0.14 8.73
N THR A 244 6.67 -0.84 8.07
CA THR A 244 7.11 -2.07 8.74
C THR A 244 8.07 -1.74 9.88
N GLU A 245 8.91 -0.74 9.69
CA GLU A 245 9.89 -0.21 10.64
C GLU A 245 9.26 0.45 11.89
N THR A 246 7.93 0.65 11.91
CA THR A 246 7.19 1.20 13.06
C THR A 246 6.12 0.24 13.62
N ALA A 247 6.15 -1.03 13.29
CA ALA A 247 5.45 -2.21 13.82
C ALA A 247 3.90 -2.22 13.84
N PRO A 248 3.08 -1.64 12.99
CA PRO A 248 3.36 -0.78 11.85
C PRO A 248 2.93 0.69 12.01
N ILE A 249 2.09 1.04 13.01
CA ILE A 249 1.39 2.33 13.09
C ILE A 249 2.20 3.35 13.88
N ALA A 250 2.49 4.49 13.26
CA ALA A 250 3.12 5.65 13.90
C ALA A 250 2.13 6.81 14.09
N ALA A 251 1.11 6.93 13.21
CA ALA A 251 0.04 7.91 13.36
C ALA A 251 -1.31 7.32 12.97
N LEU A 252 -2.39 7.79 13.62
CA LEU A 252 -3.76 7.34 13.38
C LEU A 252 -4.73 8.50 13.63
N THR A 253 -5.75 8.65 12.78
CA THR A 253 -6.86 9.55 13.08
C THR A 253 -7.69 8.97 14.22
N PRO A 254 -8.00 9.75 15.27
CA PRO A 254 -8.88 9.29 16.34
C PRO A 254 -10.34 9.19 15.84
N ASP A 255 -11.10 8.24 16.38
CA ASP A 255 -12.48 8.00 15.97
C ASP A 255 -13.48 9.11 16.37
N TRP A 256 -13.05 10.05 17.22
CA TRP A 256 -13.82 11.25 17.63
C TRP A 256 -13.43 12.54 16.89
N ASP A 257 -12.30 12.55 16.16
CA ASP A 257 -11.80 13.72 15.41
C ASP A 257 -11.18 13.28 14.09
N MET A 258 -12.02 12.82 13.17
CA MET A 258 -11.61 12.38 11.84
C MET A 258 -11.30 13.60 10.96
N ARG A 259 -10.08 13.63 10.38
CA ARG A 259 -9.65 14.65 9.42
C ARG A 259 -9.30 14.01 8.08
N VAL A 260 -10.18 14.20 7.12
CA VAL A 260 -9.99 13.66 5.77
C VAL A 260 -8.73 14.23 5.11
N GLY A 261 -7.88 13.33 4.61
CA GLY A 261 -6.60 13.69 3.98
C GLY A 261 -5.42 13.75 4.95
N SER A 262 -5.68 13.70 6.25
CA SER A 262 -4.64 13.55 7.26
C SER A 262 -4.31 12.06 7.48
N ALA A 263 -3.07 11.78 7.82
CA ALA A 263 -2.61 10.49 8.31
C ALA A 263 -2.86 10.27 9.81
N GLY A 264 -3.47 11.25 10.49
CA GLY A 264 -3.76 11.24 11.91
C GLY A 264 -2.71 11.95 12.76
N LYS A 265 -2.79 11.72 14.06
CA LYS A 265 -1.84 12.21 15.07
C LYS A 265 -0.87 11.11 15.45
N SER A 266 0.31 11.47 15.95
CA SER A 266 1.25 10.51 16.53
C SER A 266 0.54 9.63 17.55
N VAL A 267 0.74 8.32 17.47
CA VAL A 267 0.16 7.40 18.46
C VAL A 267 0.85 7.56 19.82
N VAL A 268 0.22 7.09 20.88
CA VAL A 268 0.76 7.21 22.24
C VAL A 268 2.13 6.50 22.32
N TRP A 269 3.05 7.09 23.08
CA TRP A 269 4.48 6.72 23.26
C TRP A 269 5.38 6.86 22.04
N ASP A 270 4.87 7.39 20.93
CA ASP A 270 5.70 7.81 19.81
C ASP A 270 5.67 9.34 19.67
N GLU A 271 6.77 9.87 19.19
CA GLU A 271 6.92 11.26 18.80
C GLU A 271 7.19 11.35 17.30
N ILE A 272 6.54 12.30 16.64
CA ILE A 272 6.79 12.60 15.23
C ILE A 272 7.23 14.04 15.10
N LYS A 273 8.29 14.26 14.34
CA LYS A 273 8.75 15.61 13.98
C LYS A 273 8.92 15.74 12.48
N ILE A 274 8.75 16.97 12.00
CA ILE A 274 9.09 17.35 10.63
C ILE A 274 10.48 17.98 10.67
N SER A 275 11.45 17.33 10.05
CA SER A 275 12.83 17.76 10.01
C SER A 275 13.08 18.64 8.79
N GLU A 276 13.85 19.71 8.96
CA GLU A 276 14.25 20.64 7.92
C GLU A 276 13.07 21.15 7.05
N PRO A 277 12.02 21.72 7.67
CA PRO A 277 10.83 22.13 6.94
C PRO A 277 11.15 23.30 5.99
N ASN A 278 10.60 23.21 4.78
CA ASN A 278 10.63 24.31 3.80
C ASN A 278 9.66 25.44 4.20
N GLU A 279 9.55 26.49 3.38
CA GLU A 279 8.65 27.64 3.60
C GLU A 279 7.17 27.26 3.77
N LYS A 280 6.77 26.06 3.33
CA LYS A 280 5.41 25.53 3.48
C LYS A 280 5.24 24.62 4.70
N GLY A 281 6.28 24.44 5.50
CA GLY A 281 6.28 23.51 6.61
C GLY A 281 6.49 22.05 6.23
N GLU A 282 6.77 21.72 4.93
CA GLU A 282 7.02 20.37 4.46
C GLU A 282 8.48 19.98 4.68
N GLY A 283 8.71 18.83 5.28
CA GLY A 283 10.05 18.28 5.54
C GLY A 283 10.01 16.78 5.74
N GLU A 284 11.15 16.19 6.05
CA GLU A 284 11.24 14.77 6.33
C GLU A 284 10.52 14.38 7.64
N ILE A 285 9.75 13.29 7.59
CA ILE A 285 9.05 12.75 8.76
C ILE A 285 9.99 11.83 9.52
N TRP A 286 10.31 12.23 10.75
CA TRP A 286 11.11 11.44 11.67
C TRP A 286 10.26 10.97 12.84
N ILE A 287 10.47 9.70 13.26
CA ILE A 287 9.66 9.02 14.26
C ILE A 287 10.59 8.52 15.37
N LYS A 288 10.21 8.72 16.63
CA LYS A 288 10.92 8.19 17.80
C LYS A 288 9.90 7.58 18.76
N GLY A 289 10.17 6.39 19.24
CA GLY A 289 9.29 5.76 20.22
C GLY A 289 9.47 4.26 20.32
N LYS A 290 8.56 3.66 21.08
CA LYS A 290 8.59 2.23 21.39
C LYS A 290 8.14 1.34 20.24
N THR A 291 7.51 1.90 19.22
CA THR A 291 7.08 1.15 18.02
C THR A 291 8.19 1.02 16.99
N VAL A 292 9.26 1.82 17.10
CA VAL A 292 10.38 1.82 16.13
C VAL A 292 11.20 0.54 16.25
N MET A 293 11.51 -0.07 15.11
CA MET A 293 12.26 -1.31 14.95
C MET A 293 13.59 -1.34 15.69
N LEU A 294 14.13 -2.54 15.91
CA LEU A 294 15.50 -2.71 16.42
C LEU A 294 16.57 -2.35 15.38
N GLY A 295 16.25 -2.48 14.10
CA GLY A 295 17.15 -2.23 12.97
C GLY A 295 16.88 -3.19 11.82
N TYR A 296 17.76 -3.14 10.81
CA TYR A 296 17.74 -4.09 9.69
C TYR A 296 18.66 -5.28 10.00
N TYR A 297 18.16 -6.48 9.76
CA TYR A 297 18.86 -7.75 10.03
C TYR A 297 20.12 -7.86 9.17
N GLU A 298 21.27 -8.08 9.84
CA GLU A 298 22.59 -8.19 9.21
C GLU A 298 22.94 -7.00 8.27
N ASP A 299 22.40 -5.79 8.54
CA ASP A 299 22.62 -4.61 7.73
C ASP A 299 22.74 -3.34 8.62
N GLU A 300 23.87 -3.27 9.36
CA GLU A 300 24.15 -2.17 10.28
C GLU A 300 24.31 -0.83 9.53
N GLU A 301 24.89 -0.85 8.32
CA GLU A 301 25.07 0.33 7.49
C GLU A 301 23.70 0.94 7.11
N ALA A 302 22.78 0.09 6.62
CA ALA A 302 21.44 0.55 6.30
C ALA A 302 20.67 1.02 7.54
N THR A 303 20.92 0.41 8.71
CA THR A 303 20.33 0.85 9.98
C THR A 303 20.84 2.23 10.38
N ALA A 304 22.17 2.42 10.37
CA ALA A 304 22.80 3.70 10.70
C ALA A 304 22.38 4.82 9.73
N ALA A 305 22.11 4.50 8.47
CA ALA A 305 21.67 5.48 7.46
C ALA A 305 20.27 6.06 7.74
N VAL A 306 19.43 5.37 8.53
CA VAL A 306 18.05 5.80 8.82
C VAL A 306 17.80 6.09 10.31
N MET A 307 18.74 5.75 11.19
CA MET A 307 18.63 5.96 12.64
C MET A 307 19.61 7.04 13.11
N ASN A 308 19.12 8.03 13.83
CA ASN A 308 19.95 9.06 14.42
C ASN A 308 19.41 9.46 15.80
N ASP A 309 20.19 9.22 16.86
CA ASP A 309 19.84 9.54 18.26
C ASP A 309 18.44 9.04 18.68
N GLY A 310 18.13 7.80 18.29
CA GLY A 310 16.84 7.15 18.56
C GLY A 310 15.69 7.65 17.68
N TRP A 311 15.94 8.54 16.73
CA TRP A 311 14.98 8.94 15.70
C TRP A 311 15.17 8.11 14.43
N PHE A 312 14.08 7.61 13.91
CA PHE A 312 14.01 6.90 12.65
C PHE A 312 13.53 7.83 11.53
N ASN A 313 14.31 7.95 10.46
CA ASN A 313 13.93 8.64 9.24
C ASN A 313 13.05 7.73 8.38
N SER A 314 11.77 8.07 8.26
CA SER A 314 10.81 7.29 7.47
C SER A 314 11.06 7.34 5.96
N GLY A 315 11.82 8.34 5.48
CA GLY A 315 11.97 8.66 4.07
C GLY A 315 10.69 9.22 3.43
N ASP A 316 9.67 9.52 4.22
CA ASP A 316 8.46 10.22 3.77
C ASP A 316 8.59 11.72 4.02
N ILE A 317 7.97 12.53 3.16
CA ILE A 317 7.88 13.97 3.28
C ILE A 317 6.45 14.35 3.66
N GLY A 318 6.32 15.31 4.57
CA GLY A 318 5.01 15.78 4.99
C GLY A 318 5.09 17.03 5.83
N TYR A 319 3.95 17.45 6.36
CA TYR A 319 3.84 18.55 7.31
C TYR A 319 2.89 18.19 8.44
N MET A 320 2.94 18.94 9.52
CA MET A 320 2.06 18.80 10.68
C MET A 320 1.29 20.12 10.85
N ASP A 321 -0.03 20.03 11.07
CA ASP A 321 -0.84 21.21 11.36
C ASP A 321 -0.75 21.61 12.86
N GLU A 322 -1.35 22.75 13.21
CA GLU A 322 -1.33 23.30 14.57
C GLU A 322 -1.99 22.39 15.61
N ASP A 323 -2.89 21.50 15.19
CA ASP A 323 -3.56 20.53 16.05
C ASP A 323 -2.81 19.18 16.14
N GLY A 324 -1.65 19.06 15.47
CA GLY A 324 -0.79 17.88 15.48
C GLY A 324 -1.19 16.78 14.50
N PHE A 325 -2.05 17.08 13.52
CA PHE A 325 -2.35 16.15 12.43
C PHE A 325 -1.26 16.19 11.37
N ILE A 326 -0.89 15.01 10.90
CA ILE A 326 0.19 14.78 9.93
C ILE A 326 -0.40 14.60 8.55
N TYR A 327 0.20 15.25 7.57
CA TYR A 327 -0.16 15.15 6.15
C TYR A 327 1.04 14.70 5.34
N ILE A 328 0.90 13.59 4.63
CA ILE A 328 1.97 13.02 3.80
C ILE A 328 1.87 13.63 2.40
N THR A 329 2.94 14.23 1.91
CA THR A 329 3.00 14.84 0.59
C THR A 329 3.73 13.96 -0.45
N GLY A 330 4.69 13.13 -0.02
CA GLY A 330 5.40 12.22 -0.91
C GLY A 330 6.55 11.48 -0.25
N ARG A 331 7.43 10.92 -1.08
CA ARG A 331 8.64 10.24 -0.63
C ARG A 331 9.90 11.01 -1.03
N SER A 332 10.87 11.14 -0.13
CA SER A 332 12.12 11.86 -0.38
C SER A 332 12.88 11.31 -1.61
N LYS A 333 12.92 9.99 -1.78
CA LYS A 333 13.57 9.33 -2.92
C LYS A 333 12.86 9.50 -4.26
N ASN A 334 11.59 9.89 -4.27
CA ASN A 334 10.79 10.06 -5.48
C ASN A 334 10.68 11.53 -5.91
N VAL A 335 11.16 12.45 -5.09
CA VAL A 335 11.06 13.89 -5.34
C VAL A 335 11.76 14.25 -6.66
N ILE A 336 11.04 14.93 -7.53
CA ILE A 336 11.58 15.53 -8.75
C ILE A 336 11.96 16.97 -8.39
N VAL A 337 13.26 17.26 -8.40
CA VAL A 337 13.75 18.60 -8.09
C VAL A 337 13.90 19.37 -9.39
N THR A 338 13.21 20.51 -9.51
CA THR A 338 13.35 21.40 -10.65
C THR A 338 14.66 22.20 -10.55
N GLN A 339 15.15 22.76 -11.66
CA GLN A 339 16.35 23.62 -11.66
C GLN A 339 16.24 24.82 -10.70
N ASN A 340 15.03 25.30 -10.46
CA ASN A 340 14.76 26.40 -9.53
C ASN A 340 14.62 25.93 -8.06
N GLY A 341 15.03 24.68 -7.75
CA GLY A 341 15.00 24.12 -6.40
C GLY A 341 13.59 23.78 -5.88
N LYS A 342 12.56 23.78 -6.73
CA LYS A 342 11.20 23.40 -6.30
C LYS A 342 11.04 21.89 -6.31
N ASN A 343 10.52 21.36 -5.21
CA ASN A 343 10.19 19.96 -5.07
C ASN A 343 8.83 19.66 -5.72
N ILE A 344 8.77 18.58 -6.50
CA ILE A 344 7.56 18.01 -7.08
C ILE A 344 7.44 16.58 -6.54
N TYR A 345 6.32 16.31 -5.90
CA TYR A 345 6.01 14.99 -5.35
C TYR A 345 5.12 14.23 -6.34
N PRO A 346 5.63 13.17 -6.98
CA PRO A 346 4.88 12.40 -7.97
C PRO A 346 3.56 11.86 -7.42
N GLU A 347 3.54 11.46 -6.15
CA GLU A 347 2.38 10.90 -5.47
C GLU A 347 1.19 11.87 -5.40
N GLU A 348 1.46 13.17 -5.29
CA GLU A 348 0.42 14.21 -5.34
C GLU A 348 -0.29 14.21 -6.71
N ILE A 349 0.49 14.10 -7.78
CA ILE A 349 -0.04 14.07 -9.15
C ILE A 349 -0.77 12.75 -9.42
N GLU A 350 -0.21 11.63 -8.97
CA GLU A 350 -0.82 10.30 -9.10
C GLU A 350 -2.16 10.22 -8.38
N THR A 351 -2.28 10.84 -7.21
CA THR A 351 -3.56 10.96 -6.48
C THR A 351 -4.62 11.72 -7.28
N LEU A 352 -4.24 12.65 -8.14
CA LEU A 352 -5.18 13.31 -9.04
C LEU A 352 -5.52 12.45 -10.26
N LEU A 353 -4.55 11.71 -10.79
CA LEU A 353 -4.75 10.78 -11.92
C LEU A 353 -5.62 9.59 -11.53
N SER A 354 -5.52 9.07 -10.31
CA SER A 354 -6.34 7.96 -9.83
C SER A 354 -7.84 8.27 -9.75
N LYS A 355 -8.22 9.56 -9.83
CA LYS A 355 -9.62 10.03 -9.86
C LYS A 355 -10.21 10.10 -11.28
N VAL A 356 -9.42 9.77 -12.28
CA VAL A 356 -9.83 9.78 -13.69
C VAL A 356 -10.32 8.37 -14.04
N ASP A 357 -11.57 8.24 -14.44
CA ASP A 357 -12.21 6.94 -14.70
C ASP A 357 -11.54 6.17 -15.84
N GLU A 358 -10.99 6.87 -16.84
CA GLU A 358 -10.30 6.30 -17.99
C GLU A 358 -8.89 5.80 -17.68
N ILE A 359 -8.40 5.99 -16.42
CA ILE A 359 -7.06 5.58 -15.97
C ILE A 359 -7.18 4.46 -14.95
N ALA A 360 -6.70 3.25 -15.30
CA ALA A 360 -6.64 2.14 -14.38
C ALA A 360 -5.49 2.30 -13.37
N GLU A 361 -4.30 2.68 -13.87
CA GLU A 361 -3.10 2.86 -13.04
C GLU A 361 -2.20 3.95 -13.64
N SER A 362 -1.44 4.62 -12.77
CA SER A 362 -0.48 5.63 -13.22
C SER A 362 0.77 5.66 -12.36
N MET A 363 1.89 6.02 -12.97
CA MET A 363 3.17 6.32 -12.34
C MET A 363 3.71 7.62 -12.92
N VAL A 364 4.04 8.58 -12.07
CA VAL A 364 4.61 9.87 -12.46
C VAL A 364 6.08 9.93 -12.07
N TYR A 365 6.94 10.43 -12.96
CA TYR A 365 8.37 10.54 -12.72
C TYR A 365 9.00 11.63 -13.58
N GLY A 366 10.21 12.06 -13.21
CA GLY A 366 11.03 12.96 -14.00
C GLY A 366 11.82 12.17 -15.04
N LYS A 367 11.67 12.51 -16.32
CA LYS A 367 12.40 11.90 -17.43
C LYS A 367 13.41 12.87 -18.01
N GLU A 368 14.66 12.42 -18.16
CA GLU A 368 15.64 13.14 -18.94
C GLU A 368 15.31 13.03 -20.43
N VAL A 369 15.32 14.14 -21.14
CA VAL A 369 15.08 14.19 -22.59
C VAL A 369 16.22 14.96 -23.25
N ALA A 370 16.80 14.38 -24.28
CA ALA A 370 17.91 15.00 -25.02
C ALA A 370 17.48 16.40 -25.56
N GLY A 371 18.28 17.43 -25.26
CA GLY A 371 18.01 18.81 -25.64
C GLY A 371 17.19 19.62 -24.63
N GLU A 372 16.59 18.99 -23.64
CA GLU A 372 15.95 19.68 -22.52
C GLU A 372 16.92 19.83 -21.34
N LYS A 373 16.87 21.01 -20.69
CA LYS A 373 17.72 21.31 -19.54
C LYS A 373 17.13 20.78 -18.23
N GLU A 374 15.83 20.52 -18.20
CA GLU A 374 15.08 20.09 -17.01
C GLU A 374 14.50 18.69 -17.20
N LEU A 375 14.32 17.99 -16.08
CA LEU A 375 13.53 16.77 -16.06
C LEU A 375 12.12 17.05 -16.52
N ILE A 376 11.64 16.32 -17.52
CA ILE A 376 10.25 16.41 -18.00
C ILE A 376 9.37 15.54 -17.12
N ILE A 377 8.35 16.15 -16.51
CA ILE A 377 7.35 15.41 -15.75
C ILE A 377 6.56 14.53 -16.71
N THR A 378 6.75 13.24 -16.57
CA THR A 378 6.17 12.21 -17.43
C THR A 378 5.17 11.38 -16.63
N ALA A 379 3.97 11.17 -17.17
CA ALA A 379 3.02 10.21 -16.65
C ALA A 379 3.03 8.95 -17.51
N ARG A 380 3.31 7.80 -16.90
CA ARG A 380 3.11 6.48 -17.50
C ARG A 380 1.79 5.93 -17.01
N VAL A 381 0.89 5.59 -17.92
CA VAL A 381 -0.51 5.29 -17.64
C VAL A 381 -0.92 3.96 -18.23
N ILE A 382 -1.64 3.16 -17.47
CA ILE A 382 -2.40 2.02 -17.97
C ILE A 382 -3.84 2.47 -18.12
N PRO A 383 -4.39 2.49 -19.37
CA PRO A 383 -5.79 2.86 -19.60
C PRO A 383 -6.78 1.85 -18.99
N ASP A 384 -7.92 2.33 -18.51
CA ASP A 384 -9.09 1.50 -18.23
C ASP A 384 -9.92 1.39 -19.52
N TYR A 385 -9.62 0.39 -20.34
CA TYR A 385 -10.25 0.19 -21.63
C TYR A 385 -11.77 -0.01 -21.52
N GLU A 386 -12.26 -0.68 -20.45
CA GLU A 386 -13.70 -0.85 -20.24
C GLU A 386 -14.40 0.49 -20.02
N LYS A 387 -13.78 1.37 -19.23
CA LYS A 387 -14.30 2.71 -18.99
C LYS A 387 -14.19 3.63 -20.21
N ILE A 388 -13.10 3.51 -20.95
CA ILE A 388 -12.94 4.25 -22.19
C ILE A 388 -14.03 3.86 -23.20
N GLU A 389 -14.32 2.58 -23.38
CA GLU A 389 -15.40 2.11 -24.26
C GLU A 389 -16.78 2.57 -23.77
N GLU A 390 -17.02 2.52 -22.44
CA GLU A 390 -18.29 2.99 -21.86
C GLU A 390 -18.52 4.49 -22.10
N LEU A 391 -17.48 5.32 -22.00
CA LEU A 391 -17.59 6.78 -22.01
C LEU A 391 -17.38 7.40 -23.39
N HIS A 392 -16.59 6.77 -24.25
CA HIS A 392 -16.15 7.34 -25.53
C HIS A 392 -16.52 6.48 -26.76
N GLY A 393 -17.12 5.28 -26.54
CA GLY A 393 -17.49 4.34 -27.60
C GLY A 393 -16.48 3.22 -27.80
N ALA A 394 -16.95 2.10 -28.32
CA ALA A 394 -16.12 0.91 -28.57
C ALA A 394 -15.27 1.05 -29.84
N GLY A 395 -14.14 0.33 -29.86
CA GLY A 395 -13.30 0.17 -31.06
C GLY A 395 -12.31 1.30 -31.31
N LEU A 396 -11.97 2.09 -30.28
CA LEU A 396 -10.93 3.11 -30.39
C LEU A 396 -9.55 2.46 -30.63
N ASN A 397 -8.79 3.01 -31.58
CA ASN A 397 -7.40 2.62 -31.81
C ASN A 397 -6.45 3.27 -30.77
N GLU A 398 -5.17 2.87 -30.78
CA GLU A 398 -4.17 3.35 -29.82
C GLU A 398 -3.99 4.87 -29.83
N GLU A 399 -4.07 5.50 -31.00
CA GLU A 399 -3.93 6.96 -31.13
C GLU A 399 -5.14 7.70 -30.53
N GLU A 400 -6.33 7.15 -30.70
CA GLU A 400 -7.57 7.68 -30.12
C GLU A 400 -7.58 7.51 -28.59
N VAL A 401 -7.17 6.36 -28.08
CA VAL A 401 -6.97 6.12 -26.63
C VAL A 401 -5.96 7.11 -26.06
N TYR A 402 -4.82 7.32 -26.74
CA TYR A 402 -3.84 8.31 -26.33
C TYR A 402 -4.45 9.72 -26.24
N LYS A 403 -5.24 10.14 -27.21
CA LYS A 403 -5.92 11.45 -27.22
C LYS A 403 -6.90 11.58 -26.07
N VAL A 404 -7.69 10.55 -25.79
CA VAL A 404 -8.62 10.51 -24.65
C VAL A 404 -7.85 10.70 -23.34
N ILE A 405 -6.84 9.89 -23.08
CA ILE A 405 -6.04 9.99 -21.85
C ILE A 405 -5.36 11.34 -21.73
N TRP A 406 -4.78 11.84 -22.84
CA TRP A 406 -4.10 13.14 -22.84
C TRP A 406 -5.06 14.30 -22.52
N GLU A 407 -6.30 14.23 -22.99
CA GLU A 407 -7.33 15.22 -22.66
C GLU A 407 -7.66 15.19 -21.15
N GLN A 408 -7.75 14.03 -20.54
CA GLN A 408 -7.94 13.92 -19.10
C GLN A 408 -6.73 14.47 -18.33
N ILE A 409 -5.51 14.17 -18.76
CA ILE A 409 -4.28 14.74 -18.17
C ILE A 409 -4.31 16.28 -18.26
N ARG A 410 -4.77 16.87 -19.36
CA ARG A 410 -4.94 18.33 -19.46
C ARG A 410 -5.91 18.88 -18.41
N LYS A 411 -6.98 18.15 -18.08
CA LYS A 411 -7.91 18.52 -17.00
C LYS A 411 -7.26 18.45 -15.63
N VAL A 412 -6.42 17.44 -15.39
CA VAL A 412 -5.60 17.32 -14.17
C VAL A 412 -4.58 18.45 -14.09
N ASN A 413 -3.87 18.76 -15.18
CA ASN A 413 -2.88 19.85 -15.25
C ASN A 413 -3.48 21.21 -14.88
N ARG A 414 -4.74 21.47 -15.17
CA ARG A 414 -5.42 22.72 -14.77
C ARG A 414 -5.57 22.89 -13.26
N LYS A 415 -5.46 21.79 -12.49
CA LYS A 415 -5.52 21.80 -11.03
C LYS A 415 -4.14 21.87 -10.39
N LEU A 416 -3.07 21.74 -11.19
CA LEU A 416 -1.69 21.75 -10.75
C LEU A 416 -1.07 23.14 -10.96
N SER A 417 -0.07 23.46 -10.14
CA SER A 417 0.79 24.61 -10.40
C SER A 417 1.60 24.40 -11.68
N ASN A 418 1.92 25.45 -12.42
CA ASN A 418 2.58 25.36 -13.73
C ASN A 418 3.86 24.50 -13.74
N TYR A 419 4.65 24.55 -12.66
CA TYR A 419 5.88 23.77 -12.55
C TYR A 419 5.65 22.27 -12.26
N LYS A 420 4.42 21.86 -11.86
CA LYS A 420 4.02 20.47 -11.61
C LYS A 420 3.31 19.81 -12.80
N THR A 421 3.12 20.52 -13.90
CA THR A 421 2.32 20.02 -15.03
C THR A 421 2.99 18.85 -15.73
N ILE A 422 2.21 17.81 -16.01
CA ILE A 422 2.62 16.66 -16.81
C ILE A 422 2.83 17.14 -18.25
N LYS A 423 4.06 16.95 -18.78
CA LYS A 423 4.42 17.37 -20.13
C LYS A 423 4.50 16.20 -21.11
N LYS A 424 4.58 14.98 -20.63
CA LYS A 424 4.68 13.77 -21.45
C LYS A 424 3.78 12.66 -20.94
N LEU A 425 3.15 11.94 -21.86
CA LEU A 425 2.35 10.75 -21.60
C LEU A 425 3.02 9.54 -22.23
N GLU A 426 3.08 8.45 -21.49
CA GLU A 426 3.46 7.12 -21.96
C GLU A 426 2.33 6.14 -21.66
N ILE A 427 1.76 5.52 -22.67
CA ILE A 427 0.76 4.46 -22.51
C ILE A 427 1.51 3.14 -22.29
N LYS A 428 1.11 2.40 -21.26
CA LYS A 428 1.59 1.06 -20.95
C LYS A 428 0.43 0.09 -21.06
N THR A 429 0.63 -1.01 -21.76
CA THR A 429 -0.37 -2.07 -21.94
C THR A 429 -0.23 -3.18 -20.89
N GLU A 430 0.99 -3.42 -20.42
CA GLU A 430 1.28 -4.41 -19.38
C GLU A 430 1.09 -3.82 -17.99
N GLN A 431 0.72 -4.68 -17.03
CA GLN A 431 0.62 -4.26 -15.63
C GLN A 431 1.97 -3.81 -15.07
N PHE A 432 1.93 -2.82 -14.19
CA PHE A 432 3.12 -2.43 -13.42
C PHE A 432 3.58 -3.58 -12.53
N GLU A 433 4.89 -3.69 -12.36
CA GLU A 433 5.44 -4.58 -11.34
C GLU A 433 5.13 -4.03 -9.95
N LYS A 434 4.50 -4.85 -9.11
CA LYS A 434 4.01 -4.43 -7.80
C LYS A 434 4.60 -5.24 -6.66
N THR A 435 4.61 -4.61 -5.49
CA THR A 435 4.84 -5.30 -4.22
C THR A 435 3.63 -6.16 -3.84
N SER A 436 3.78 -7.02 -2.83
CA SER A 436 2.67 -7.78 -2.24
C SER A 436 1.55 -6.90 -1.65
N THR A 437 1.86 -5.63 -1.34
CA THR A 437 0.89 -4.59 -0.93
C THR A 437 0.37 -3.75 -2.08
N THR A 438 0.51 -4.21 -3.34
CA THR A 438 0.02 -3.55 -4.55
C THR A 438 0.68 -2.21 -4.90
N LYS A 439 1.77 -1.81 -4.24
CA LYS A 439 2.54 -0.60 -4.59
C LYS A 439 3.40 -0.84 -5.82
N ILE A 440 3.46 0.13 -6.75
CA ILE A 440 4.29 0.07 -7.96
C ILE A 440 5.77 0.09 -7.54
N LYS A 441 6.55 -0.85 -8.06
CA LYS A 441 8.01 -0.90 -7.90
C LYS A 441 8.67 0.06 -8.90
N ARG A 442 8.69 1.35 -8.56
CA ARG A 442 9.21 2.42 -9.45
C ARG A 442 10.58 2.12 -10.02
N TYR A 443 11.52 1.67 -9.16
CA TYR A 443 12.87 1.33 -9.60
C TYR A 443 12.87 0.26 -10.70
N ALA A 444 12.12 -0.81 -10.54
CA ALA A 444 12.06 -1.88 -11.55
C ALA A 444 11.46 -1.39 -12.88
N GLU A 445 10.44 -0.52 -12.79
CA GLU A 445 9.83 0.07 -13.99
C GLU A 445 10.75 1.04 -14.72
N LEU A 446 11.54 1.84 -14.00
CA LEU A 446 12.51 2.77 -14.59
C LEU A 446 13.77 2.07 -15.10
N ALA A 447 14.23 0.99 -14.44
CA ALA A 447 15.36 0.18 -14.89
C ALA A 447 15.11 -0.50 -16.24
N LYS A 448 13.86 -0.87 -16.53
CA LYS A 448 13.46 -1.43 -17.84
C LYS A 448 13.72 -0.45 -18.99
N ASP A 449 13.50 0.84 -18.77
CA ASP A 449 13.76 1.90 -19.76
C ASP A 449 15.25 2.04 -20.08
N THR A 450 16.08 1.99 -19.04
CA THR A 450 17.54 2.08 -19.18
C THR A 450 18.09 0.88 -19.95
N ALA A 451 17.57 -0.32 -19.70
CA ALA A 451 17.95 -1.53 -20.42
C ALA A 451 17.52 -1.51 -21.90
N GLN A 452 16.31 -1.01 -22.19
CA GLN A 452 15.82 -0.85 -23.56
C GLN A 452 16.61 0.18 -24.34
N THR A 453 16.99 1.31 -23.70
CA THR A 453 17.79 2.35 -24.31
C THR A 453 19.20 1.84 -24.59
N ALA A 454 19.83 1.09 -23.67
CA ALA A 454 21.15 0.49 -23.87
C ALA A 454 21.11 -0.59 -24.96
N GLY A 455 20.06 -1.42 -25.04
CA GLY A 455 19.89 -2.40 -26.10
C GLY A 455 19.67 -1.78 -27.48
N ALA A 456 18.97 -0.65 -27.57
CA ALA A 456 18.77 0.09 -28.81
C ALA A 456 20.06 0.74 -29.30
N VAL A 457 20.89 1.26 -28.39
CA VAL A 457 22.20 1.84 -28.74
C VAL A 457 23.20 0.78 -29.23
N THR A 458 23.22 -0.41 -28.59
CA THR A 458 24.07 -1.53 -29.03
C THR A 458 23.57 -2.12 -30.35
N ALA A 459 22.26 -2.20 -30.59
CA ALA A 459 21.70 -2.65 -31.87
C ALA A 459 22.00 -1.64 -33.01
N ALA A 460 21.94 -0.33 -32.73
CA ALA A 460 22.29 0.71 -33.70
C ALA A 460 23.79 0.74 -34.00
N ALA A 461 24.67 0.50 -33.01
CA ALA A 461 26.12 0.38 -33.20
C ALA A 461 26.47 -0.87 -34.04
N ALA A 462 25.83 -2.01 -33.78
CA ALA A 462 26.03 -3.24 -34.55
C ALA A 462 25.52 -3.13 -36.01
N ALA A 463 24.43 -2.37 -36.24
CA ALA A 463 23.94 -2.07 -37.59
C ALA A 463 24.82 -1.08 -38.36
N GLY A 464 25.51 -0.18 -37.65
CA GLY A 464 26.48 0.76 -38.24
C GLY A 464 27.80 0.10 -38.67
N GLU A 465 28.25 -0.94 -37.98
CA GLU A 465 29.46 -1.70 -38.36
C GLU A 465 29.23 -2.66 -39.52
N SER A 466 28.03 -3.16 -39.75
CA SER A 466 27.70 -4.01 -40.91
C SER A 466 27.52 -3.25 -42.22
N GLY A 467 27.33 -1.92 -42.17
CA GLY A 467 27.23 -1.06 -43.36
C GLY A 467 28.57 -0.56 -43.90
N ALA A 468 29.68 -0.69 -43.15
CA ALA A 468 30.99 -0.21 -43.52
C ALA A 468 31.89 -1.28 -44.23
N GLN A 469 31.41 -2.52 -44.38
CA GLN A 469 32.21 -3.62 -44.96
C GLN A 469 31.82 -4.03 -46.37
N THR A 470 30.87 -3.35 -47.04
CA THR A 470 30.43 -3.70 -48.41
C THR A 470 30.92 -2.78 -49.51
N ASP A 471 31.74 -1.74 -49.23
CA ASP A 471 32.23 -0.81 -50.27
C ASP A 471 33.77 -0.87 -50.52
N ALA A 472 34.47 -1.94 -50.09
CA ALA A 472 35.90 -2.04 -50.25
C ALA A 472 36.39 -3.17 -51.21
N ASP A 473 35.48 -3.83 -51.98
CA ASP A 473 35.88 -4.97 -52.84
C ASP A 473 35.32 -4.89 -54.28
N SER A 474 35.40 -3.71 -54.91
CA SER A 474 35.06 -3.58 -56.34
C SER A 474 35.98 -2.60 -57.10
N SER A 475 37.31 -2.63 -56.85
CA SER A 475 38.24 -1.88 -57.72
C SER A 475 39.63 -2.54 -57.79
N ALA A 476 39.70 -3.77 -58.27
CA ALA A 476 40.99 -4.39 -58.69
C ALA A 476 40.77 -5.53 -59.67
N GLU A 477 40.27 -5.23 -60.88
CA GLU A 477 40.42 -6.05 -62.07
C GLU A 477 40.11 -5.19 -63.28
N GLU A 478 41.11 -4.41 -63.73
CA GLU A 478 41.34 -4.01 -65.10
C GLU A 478 42.73 -3.31 -65.23
N LYS A 479 43.75 -4.09 -65.50
CA LYS A 479 44.86 -3.76 -66.37
C LYS A 479 46.01 -4.78 -66.27
N ASN A 480 46.04 -5.62 -67.19
CA ASN A 480 47.08 -6.20 -68.08
C ASN A 480 46.83 -7.67 -68.38
#